data_e770b0f5e6f95b1800cc0a4cc07657ec
#
_entry.id   e770b0f5e6f95b1800cc0a4cc07657ec
#
_cell.length_a   1.000
_cell.length_b   1.000
_cell.length_c   1.000
_cell.angle_alpha   90.00
_cell.angle_beta   90.00
_cell.angle_gamma   90.00
#
_symmetry.space_group_name_H-M   'P 1'
#
loop_
_entity.id
_entity.type
_entity.pdbx_description
1 polymer ?
#
loop_
_entity_poly.entity_id
_entity_poly.type
_entity_poly.pdbx_seq_one_letter_code
_entity_poly.pdbx_strand_id
1 'polypeptide(L)'
;MKIKAFALCAIAAAITGCSSDVDNNNNPNTLGSISLSGTPTSGQTLSASVSDPDGISGTVSYYWYADDAVIEGENDSTFVLTDDYIGSSITVQGSYTDDGGINESHISDPTDEVSAIVFDATVSISGDALIGSTLTATVEDDNGIENATIIYTWYADDAEIEGEVLSTLTLEEAQFGKVI
;
A
#
# COMPACT_ATOMS: atom_id res chain seq x y z
N MET A 1 -17.54 18.16 17.29
CA MET A 1 -16.48 17.30 17.80
C MET A 1 -17.15 16.06 18.38
N LYS A 2 -17.26 14.98 17.59
CA LYS A 2 -17.86 13.70 18.01
C LYS A 2 -16.72 12.75 18.32
N ILE A 3 -16.51 12.49 19.60
CA ILE A 3 -15.56 11.49 20.08
C ILE A 3 -16.19 10.13 19.81
N LYS A 4 -15.67 9.37 18.83
CA LYS A 4 -15.99 7.95 18.68
C LYS A 4 -15.18 7.20 19.75
N ALA A 5 -15.87 6.65 20.74
CA ALA A 5 -15.28 5.70 21.66
C ALA A 5 -15.01 4.40 20.88
N PHE A 6 -13.74 4.08 20.67
CA PHE A 6 -13.32 2.78 20.19
C PHE A 6 -13.48 1.79 21.33
N ALA A 7 -14.43 0.86 21.17
CA ALA A 7 -14.45 -0.33 21.99
C ALA A 7 -13.33 -1.25 21.51
N LEU A 8 -12.24 -1.26 22.24
CA LEU A 8 -11.17 -2.23 22.11
C LEU A 8 -11.74 -3.60 22.54
N CYS A 9 -12.27 -4.35 21.59
CA CYS A 9 -12.61 -5.74 21.82
C CYS A 9 -11.31 -6.54 21.57
N ALA A 10 -10.45 -6.58 22.58
CA ALA A 10 -9.35 -7.52 22.62
C ALA A 10 -9.97 -8.92 22.76
N ILE A 11 -10.11 -9.63 21.66
CA ILE A 11 -10.29 -11.09 21.70
C ILE A 11 -8.91 -11.68 22.01
N ALA A 12 -8.52 -11.59 23.27
CA ALA A 12 -7.53 -12.47 23.81
C ALA A 12 -8.21 -13.85 23.92
N ALA A 13 -8.15 -14.63 22.87
CA ALA A 13 -8.33 -16.06 22.98
C ALA A 13 -7.12 -16.61 23.74
N ALA A 14 -7.15 -16.48 25.06
CA ALA A 14 -6.29 -17.26 25.91
C ALA A 14 -6.75 -18.71 25.75
N ILE A 15 -6.17 -19.42 24.78
CA ILE A 15 -6.19 -20.88 24.76
C ILE A 15 -5.19 -21.32 25.83
N THR A 16 -5.62 -21.32 27.10
CA THR A 16 -4.96 -22.10 28.13
C THR A 16 -5.43 -23.56 27.97
N GLY A 17 -5.02 -24.17 26.86
CA GLY A 17 -4.97 -25.60 26.71
C GLY A 17 -3.54 -26.03 26.99
N CYS A 18 -3.24 -26.49 28.17
CA CYS A 18 -2.12 -27.39 28.40
C CYS A 18 -2.48 -28.72 27.72
N SER A 19 -2.46 -28.76 26.41
CA SER A 19 -2.20 -29.94 25.62
C SER A 19 -0.71 -29.91 25.36
N SER A 20 0.02 -30.86 25.90
CA SER A 20 1.36 -31.12 25.40
C SER A 20 1.19 -31.74 24.04
N ASP A 21 1.01 -30.87 23.00
CA ASP A 21 1.09 -31.33 21.64
C ASP A 21 2.53 -31.82 21.45
N VAL A 22 2.65 -33.09 21.20
CA VAL A 22 3.93 -33.73 20.88
C VAL A 22 3.84 -34.18 19.43
N ASP A 23 4.95 -34.05 18.71
CA ASP A 23 5.06 -34.52 17.36
C ASP A 23 4.97 -36.06 17.25
N ASN A 24 4.93 -36.60 16.05
CA ASN A 24 4.88 -38.05 15.79
C ASN A 24 6.12 -38.80 16.35
N ASN A 25 7.17 -38.07 16.75
CA ASN A 25 8.40 -38.60 17.35
C ASN A 25 8.43 -38.43 18.88
N ASN A 26 7.33 -37.97 19.50
CA ASN A 26 7.22 -37.71 20.93
C ASN A 26 8.08 -36.54 21.43
N ASN A 27 8.38 -35.58 20.53
CA ASN A 27 9.00 -34.29 20.85
C ASN A 27 7.97 -33.25 21.20
N PRO A 28 8.24 -32.32 22.14
CA PRO A 28 7.34 -31.19 22.35
C PRO A 28 7.32 -30.28 21.11
N ASN A 29 6.13 -29.87 20.66
CA ASN A 29 5.97 -28.92 19.59
C ASN A 29 6.51 -27.53 19.99
N THR A 30 7.19 -26.88 19.06
CA THR A 30 7.65 -25.50 19.19
C THR A 30 6.86 -24.64 18.23
N LEU A 31 6.06 -23.72 18.75
CA LEU A 31 5.19 -22.90 17.95
C LEU A 31 5.96 -22.06 16.91
N GLY A 32 5.45 -22.04 15.71
CA GLY A 32 5.92 -21.16 14.64
C GLY A 32 5.49 -19.71 14.81
N SER A 33 5.77 -18.91 13.82
CA SER A 33 5.41 -17.49 13.78
C SER A 33 5.11 -17.04 12.36
N ILE A 34 4.33 -15.96 12.25
CA ILE A 34 4.10 -15.26 10.98
C ILE A 34 4.55 -13.82 11.12
N SER A 35 5.21 -13.31 10.09
CA SER A 35 5.61 -11.91 9.98
C SER A 35 5.04 -11.28 8.71
N LEU A 36 4.75 -10.00 8.79
CA LEU A 36 4.26 -9.18 7.70
C LEU A 36 5.31 -8.12 7.37
N SER A 37 5.58 -7.90 6.10
CA SER A 37 6.55 -6.92 5.60
C SER A 37 6.00 -6.16 4.40
N GLY A 38 6.56 -4.99 4.13
CA GLY A 38 6.12 -4.06 3.10
C GLY A 38 5.70 -2.72 3.70
N THR A 39 5.47 -1.73 2.85
CA THR A 39 4.99 -0.41 3.26
C THR A 39 3.47 -0.36 3.12
N PRO A 40 2.72 0.00 4.19
CA PRO A 40 1.26 0.09 4.13
C PRO A 40 0.83 1.38 3.40
N THR A 41 1.00 1.38 2.08
CA THR A 41 0.61 2.48 1.19
C THR A 41 -0.14 1.90 0.00
N SER A 42 -1.20 2.54 -0.45
CA SER A 42 -1.96 2.12 -1.63
C SER A 42 -1.04 1.90 -2.83
N GLY A 43 -1.29 0.87 -3.63
CA GLY A 43 -0.45 0.44 -4.75
C GLY A 43 0.77 -0.40 -4.36
N GLN A 44 1.14 -0.48 -3.08
CA GLN A 44 2.25 -1.30 -2.60
C GLN A 44 1.82 -2.73 -2.28
N THR A 45 2.80 -3.63 -2.25
CA THR A 45 2.59 -5.05 -1.95
C THR A 45 3.08 -5.36 -0.54
N LEU A 46 2.23 -5.98 0.25
CA LEU A 46 2.59 -6.60 1.51
C LEU A 46 2.98 -8.05 1.27
N SER A 47 3.93 -8.57 2.07
CA SER A 47 4.41 -9.95 1.98
C SER A 47 4.37 -10.60 3.35
N ALA A 48 3.75 -11.78 3.42
CA ALA A 48 3.69 -12.63 4.60
C ALA A 48 4.79 -13.70 4.55
N SER A 49 5.44 -13.96 5.68
CA SER A 49 6.41 -15.04 5.84
C SER A 49 6.11 -15.83 7.10
N VAL A 50 6.02 -17.15 6.97
CA VAL A 50 5.85 -18.08 8.09
C VAL A 50 7.18 -18.76 8.37
N SER A 51 7.51 -18.91 9.65
CA SER A 51 8.69 -19.63 10.12
C SER A 51 8.30 -20.52 11.29
N ASP A 52 8.77 -21.76 11.26
CA ASP A 52 8.53 -22.75 12.28
C ASP A 52 9.84 -23.49 12.61
N PRO A 53 10.25 -23.57 13.88
CA PRO A 53 11.46 -24.31 14.29
C PRO A 53 11.39 -25.82 14.01
N ASP A 54 10.19 -26.39 14.01
CA ASP A 54 9.96 -27.81 13.76
C ASP A 54 9.78 -28.12 12.28
N GLY A 55 9.87 -27.08 11.41
CA GLY A 55 9.70 -27.17 9.95
C GLY A 55 8.27 -26.98 9.48
N ILE A 56 8.07 -26.88 8.18
CA ILE A 56 6.75 -26.72 7.55
C ILE A 56 6.56 -27.81 6.51
N SER A 57 5.57 -28.67 6.71
CA SER A 57 5.20 -29.72 5.79
C SER A 57 4.06 -29.26 4.86
N GLY A 58 4.34 -29.18 3.56
CA GLY A 58 3.33 -28.81 2.57
C GLY A 58 3.22 -27.31 2.32
N THR A 59 2.00 -26.87 2.03
CA THR A 59 1.71 -25.47 1.68
C THR A 59 1.13 -24.72 2.86
N VAL A 60 1.49 -23.43 2.97
CA VAL A 60 0.85 -22.49 3.90
C VAL A 60 -0.39 -21.92 3.22
N SER A 61 -1.50 -21.88 3.95
CA SER A 61 -2.73 -21.19 3.54
C SER A 61 -2.76 -19.81 4.18
N TYR A 62 -3.00 -18.77 3.40
CA TYR A 62 -3.04 -17.40 3.87
C TYR A 62 -4.47 -16.84 3.83
N TYR A 63 -4.81 -16.00 4.81
CA TYR A 63 -6.06 -15.24 4.90
C TYR A 63 -5.72 -13.82 5.32
N TRP A 64 -6.12 -12.84 4.51
CA TRP A 64 -5.87 -11.43 4.76
C TRP A 64 -7.08 -10.76 5.38
N TYR A 65 -6.83 -9.78 6.25
CA TYR A 65 -7.87 -9.04 6.96
C TYR A 65 -7.56 -7.54 6.92
N ALA A 66 -8.60 -6.72 6.80
CA ALA A 66 -8.58 -5.28 6.99
C ALA A 66 -9.50 -4.95 8.18
N ASP A 67 -8.95 -4.32 9.24
CA ASP A 67 -9.68 -4.00 10.48
C ASP A 67 -10.49 -5.21 11.02
N ASP A 68 -9.86 -6.37 11.06
CA ASP A 68 -10.46 -7.68 11.47
C ASP A 68 -11.52 -8.25 10.50
N ALA A 69 -11.84 -7.59 9.40
CA ALA A 69 -12.73 -8.11 8.36
C ALA A 69 -11.94 -8.90 7.32
N VAL A 70 -12.41 -10.12 6.98
CA VAL A 70 -11.77 -10.96 5.95
C VAL A 70 -11.79 -10.25 4.60
N ILE A 71 -10.64 -10.27 3.91
CA ILE A 71 -10.51 -9.85 2.51
C ILE A 71 -10.73 -11.09 1.65
N GLU A 72 -11.91 -11.17 1.03
CA GLU A 72 -12.30 -12.34 0.26
C GLU A 72 -11.50 -12.49 -1.02
N GLY A 73 -11.03 -13.72 -1.29
CA GLY A 73 -10.32 -14.05 -2.52
C GLY A 73 -8.80 -13.89 -2.46
N GLU A 74 -8.26 -13.22 -1.43
CA GLU A 74 -6.82 -13.04 -1.23
C GLU A 74 -6.26 -14.18 -0.39
N ASN A 75 -5.53 -15.12 -1.05
CA ASN A 75 -5.01 -16.34 -0.44
C ASN A 75 -3.53 -16.57 -0.67
N ASP A 76 -2.86 -15.63 -1.35
CA ASP A 76 -1.43 -15.72 -1.64
C ASP A 76 -0.59 -15.19 -0.46
N SER A 77 0.69 -15.51 -0.43
CA SER A 77 1.66 -14.97 0.53
C SER A 77 1.93 -13.46 0.34
N THR A 78 1.39 -12.87 -0.71
CA THR A 78 1.50 -11.44 -1.03
C THR A 78 0.13 -10.85 -1.26
N PHE A 79 -0.03 -9.58 -0.87
CA PHE A 79 -1.27 -8.83 -1.03
C PHE A 79 -1.00 -7.42 -1.54
N VAL A 80 -1.65 -7.02 -2.63
CA VAL A 80 -1.53 -5.67 -3.20
C VAL A 80 -2.58 -4.76 -2.57
N LEU A 81 -2.13 -3.69 -1.94
CA LEU A 81 -3.01 -2.70 -1.33
C LEU A 81 -3.67 -1.84 -2.40
N THR A 82 -4.99 -1.73 -2.36
CA THR A 82 -5.76 -0.80 -3.19
C THR A 82 -6.21 0.41 -2.37
N ASP A 83 -6.76 1.42 -3.04
CA ASP A 83 -7.32 2.62 -2.37
C ASP A 83 -8.47 2.29 -1.43
N ASP A 84 -9.13 1.14 -1.61
CA ASP A 84 -10.24 0.69 -0.76
C ASP A 84 -9.80 0.41 0.69
N TYR A 85 -8.50 0.19 0.92
CA TYR A 85 -7.95 -0.11 2.24
C TYR A 85 -7.32 1.10 2.93
N ILE A 86 -7.34 2.30 2.32
CA ILE A 86 -6.80 3.51 2.95
C ILE A 86 -7.50 3.77 4.28
N GLY A 87 -6.70 3.92 5.34
CA GLY A 87 -7.15 4.11 6.72
C GLY A 87 -7.40 2.82 7.49
N SER A 88 -7.24 1.64 6.87
CA SER A 88 -7.36 0.34 7.53
C SER A 88 -6.00 -0.23 7.91
N SER A 89 -5.93 -0.99 9.00
CA SER A 89 -4.78 -1.81 9.36
C SER A 89 -4.93 -3.22 8.80
N ILE A 90 -3.86 -3.76 8.25
CA ILE A 90 -3.87 -5.09 7.61
C ILE A 90 -3.20 -6.11 8.51
N THR A 91 -3.82 -7.28 8.64
CA THR A 91 -3.23 -8.48 9.25
C THR A 91 -3.33 -9.65 8.29
N VAL A 92 -2.51 -10.67 8.53
CA VAL A 92 -2.54 -11.92 7.77
C VAL A 92 -2.48 -13.11 8.72
N GLN A 93 -3.33 -14.10 8.48
CA GLN A 93 -3.27 -15.40 9.14
C GLN A 93 -2.62 -16.41 8.23
N GLY A 94 -1.63 -17.14 8.75
CA GLY A 94 -1.02 -18.30 8.08
C GLY A 94 -1.41 -19.58 8.80
N SER A 95 -1.83 -20.60 8.05
CA SER A 95 -2.16 -21.92 8.57
C SER A 95 -1.40 -22.99 7.79
N TYR A 96 -0.81 -23.92 8.49
CA TYR A 96 0.03 -24.99 7.92
C TYR A 96 0.07 -26.20 8.83
N THR A 97 0.72 -27.26 8.36
CA THR A 97 1.10 -28.42 9.17
C THR A 97 2.61 -28.40 9.29
N ASP A 98 3.15 -28.60 10.51
CA ASP A 98 4.60 -28.74 10.71
C ASP A 98 5.13 -30.11 10.25
N ASP A 99 6.45 -30.31 10.28
CA ASP A 99 7.06 -31.60 9.94
C ASP A 99 6.77 -32.70 10.98
N GLY A 100 6.33 -32.31 12.20
CA GLY A 100 5.85 -33.20 13.24
C GLY A 100 4.43 -33.70 13.03
N GLY A 101 3.69 -33.09 12.09
CA GLY A 101 2.28 -33.41 11.77
C GLY A 101 1.27 -32.64 12.62
N ILE A 102 1.70 -31.57 13.29
CA ILE A 102 0.83 -30.68 14.07
C ILE A 102 0.30 -29.56 13.17
N ASN A 103 -0.98 -29.26 13.26
CA ASN A 103 -1.58 -28.14 12.56
C ASN A 103 -1.42 -26.86 13.38
N GLU A 104 -0.84 -25.85 12.76
CA GLU A 104 -0.62 -24.54 13.36
C GLU A 104 -1.32 -23.43 12.60
N SER A 105 -1.66 -22.38 13.32
CA SER A 105 -2.29 -21.19 12.76
C SER A 105 -1.87 -19.97 13.58
N HIS A 106 -1.29 -19.00 12.91
CA HIS A 106 -0.76 -17.76 13.50
C HIS A 106 -1.29 -16.56 12.76
N ILE A 107 -1.52 -15.45 13.47
CA ILE A 107 -1.87 -14.16 12.90
C ILE A 107 -0.73 -13.18 13.14
N SER A 108 -0.43 -12.34 12.16
CA SER A 108 0.61 -11.32 12.26
C SER A 108 0.20 -10.17 13.20
N ASP A 109 1.17 -9.40 13.66
CA ASP A 109 0.89 -8.05 14.15
C ASP A 109 0.26 -7.23 13.01
N PRO A 110 -0.63 -6.25 13.34
CA PRO A 110 -1.22 -5.37 12.35
C PRO A 110 -0.18 -4.41 11.77
N THR A 111 -0.38 -3.98 10.53
CA THR A 111 0.35 -2.84 9.97
C THR A 111 -0.08 -1.53 10.63
N ASP A 112 0.66 -0.46 10.39
CA ASP A 112 0.10 0.87 10.48
C ASP A 112 -1.07 1.01 9.50
N GLU A 113 -1.91 2.05 9.67
CA GLU A 113 -3.01 2.33 8.74
C GLU A 113 -2.46 2.55 7.32
N VAL A 114 -3.11 1.94 6.33
CA VAL A 114 -2.75 2.11 4.92
C VAL A 114 -2.90 3.57 4.53
N SER A 115 -1.81 4.16 4.06
CA SER A 115 -1.78 5.54 3.56
C SER A 115 -2.10 5.62 2.06
N ALA A 116 -2.62 6.77 1.63
CA ALA A 116 -2.68 7.09 0.22
C ALA A 116 -1.27 7.36 -0.34
N ILE A 117 -1.07 7.13 -1.64
CA ILE A 117 0.10 7.67 -2.32
C ILE A 117 -0.01 9.20 -2.31
N VAL A 118 1.00 9.87 -1.79
CA VAL A 118 1.13 11.33 -1.89
C VAL A 118 2.00 11.61 -3.11
N PHE A 119 1.45 12.32 -4.08
CA PHE A 119 2.20 12.82 -5.23
C PHE A 119 2.66 14.24 -4.92
N ASP A 120 3.90 14.39 -4.45
CA ASP A 120 4.56 15.69 -4.28
C ASP A 120 5.19 16.14 -5.60
N ALA A 121 4.36 16.20 -6.65
CA ALA A 121 4.82 16.58 -7.97
C ALA A 121 5.26 18.04 -8.02
N THR A 122 6.39 18.29 -8.66
CA THR A 122 6.87 19.64 -8.98
C THR A 122 6.64 19.92 -10.46
N VAL A 123 6.22 21.15 -10.76
CA VAL A 123 6.07 21.63 -12.13
C VAL A 123 7.12 22.70 -12.40
N SER A 124 7.88 22.55 -13.48
CA SER A 124 8.81 23.55 -13.95
C SER A 124 8.48 23.97 -15.38
N ILE A 125 8.73 25.23 -15.72
CA ILE A 125 8.58 25.74 -17.08
C ILE A 125 9.97 26.14 -17.59
N SER A 126 10.29 25.71 -18.81
CA SER A 126 11.53 26.04 -19.51
C SER A 126 11.24 26.57 -20.91
N GLY A 127 12.19 27.31 -21.46
CA GLY A 127 12.10 27.94 -22.78
C GLY A 127 12.32 29.45 -22.71
N ASP A 128 12.43 30.09 -23.86
CA ASP A 128 12.61 31.54 -23.97
C ASP A 128 11.26 32.26 -23.96
N ALA A 129 11.11 33.27 -23.13
CA ALA A 129 9.89 34.08 -23.04
C ALA A 129 9.81 35.13 -24.18
N LEU A 130 9.88 34.67 -25.42
CA LEU A 130 9.81 35.48 -26.63
C LEU A 130 8.61 35.07 -27.48
N ILE A 131 8.00 36.03 -28.16
CA ILE A 131 6.92 35.74 -29.13
C ILE A 131 7.42 34.76 -30.20
N GLY A 132 6.67 33.70 -30.45
CA GLY A 132 7.03 32.63 -31.39
C GLY A 132 7.91 31.53 -30.78
N SER A 133 8.39 31.68 -29.56
CA SER A 133 9.10 30.62 -28.83
C SER A 133 8.14 29.68 -28.16
N THR A 134 8.59 28.45 -27.91
CA THR A 134 7.81 27.42 -27.20
C THR A 134 8.31 27.29 -25.78
N LEU A 135 7.41 27.37 -24.82
CA LEU A 135 7.64 26.97 -23.44
C LEU A 135 7.29 25.49 -23.28
N THR A 136 8.02 24.82 -22.41
CA THR A 136 7.78 23.41 -22.05
C THR A 136 7.57 23.30 -20.54
N ALA A 137 6.45 22.72 -20.14
CA ALA A 137 6.17 22.32 -18.77
C ALA A 137 6.68 20.88 -18.54
N THR A 138 7.45 20.69 -17.50
CA THR A 138 7.94 19.39 -17.05
C THR A 138 7.38 19.13 -15.66
N VAL A 139 6.78 17.96 -15.47
CA VAL A 139 6.32 17.46 -14.17
C VAL A 139 7.29 16.40 -13.70
N GLU A 140 7.77 16.54 -12.48
CA GLU A 140 8.65 15.57 -11.83
C GLU A 140 8.03 15.18 -10.49
N ASP A 141 8.10 13.88 -10.17
CA ASP A 141 7.62 13.30 -8.91
C ASP A 141 8.62 12.24 -8.45
N ASP A 142 9.03 12.28 -7.18
CA ASP A 142 10.02 11.36 -6.60
C ASP A 142 9.53 9.91 -6.59
N ASN A 143 8.21 9.69 -6.65
CA ASN A 143 7.58 8.37 -6.72
C ASN A 143 7.36 7.90 -8.17
N GLY A 144 7.66 8.76 -9.16
CA GLY A 144 7.44 8.52 -10.59
C GLY A 144 6.03 8.87 -11.06
N ILE A 145 5.90 9.16 -12.35
CA ILE A 145 4.64 9.56 -13.02
C ILE A 145 4.23 8.58 -14.12
N GLU A 146 4.82 7.40 -14.17
CA GLU A 146 4.70 6.45 -15.30
C GLU A 146 3.27 6.01 -15.61
N ASN A 147 2.39 6.00 -14.60
CA ASN A 147 0.99 5.63 -14.74
C ASN A 147 0.03 6.81 -14.53
N ALA A 148 0.56 8.04 -14.36
CA ALA A 148 -0.27 9.21 -14.13
C ALA A 148 -0.79 9.79 -15.46
N THR A 149 -2.05 10.23 -15.47
CA THR A 149 -2.58 11.07 -16.53
C THR A 149 -2.34 12.53 -16.16
N ILE A 150 -1.43 13.20 -16.86
CA ILE A 150 -1.11 14.61 -16.62
C ILE A 150 -2.01 15.46 -17.52
N ILE A 151 -2.71 16.40 -16.90
CA ILE A 151 -3.53 17.40 -17.58
C ILE A 151 -2.85 18.75 -17.40
N TYR A 152 -2.60 19.45 -18.51
CA TYR A 152 -2.00 20.78 -18.50
C TYR A 152 -3.05 21.85 -18.71
N THR A 153 -2.93 22.93 -17.98
CA THR A 153 -3.70 24.17 -18.18
C THR A 153 -2.73 25.34 -18.05
N TRP A 154 -2.67 26.17 -19.06
CA TRP A 154 -1.79 27.33 -19.11
C TRP A 154 -2.52 28.60 -18.72
N TYR A 155 -1.82 29.48 -18.00
CA TYR A 155 -2.35 30.75 -17.53
C TYR A 155 -1.44 31.89 -17.97
N ALA A 156 -2.02 33.06 -18.22
CA ALA A 156 -1.32 34.32 -18.45
C ALA A 156 -1.92 35.39 -17.53
N ASP A 157 -1.15 35.88 -16.53
CA ASP A 157 -1.63 36.78 -15.46
C ASP A 157 -2.90 36.25 -14.76
N ASP A 158 -2.88 34.98 -14.32
CA ASP A 158 -4.00 34.27 -13.68
C ASP A 158 -5.24 34.02 -14.58
N ALA A 159 -5.20 34.38 -15.84
CA ALA A 159 -6.26 34.06 -16.80
C ALA A 159 -5.88 32.82 -17.61
N GLU A 160 -6.80 31.86 -17.72
CA GLU A 160 -6.61 30.66 -18.52
C GLU A 160 -6.42 30.99 -20.00
N ILE A 161 -5.45 30.33 -20.63
CA ILE A 161 -5.23 30.35 -22.08
C ILE A 161 -6.05 29.18 -22.65
N GLU A 162 -7.27 29.48 -23.10
CA GLU A 162 -8.22 28.45 -23.54
C GLU A 162 -7.68 27.61 -24.70
N GLY A 163 -7.83 26.30 -24.58
CA GLY A 163 -7.47 25.33 -25.63
C GLY A 163 -6.02 24.84 -25.57
N GLU A 164 -5.17 25.42 -24.73
CA GLU A 164 -3.78 25.00 -24.56
C GLU A 164 -3.69 23.93 -23.47
N VAL A 165 -3.73 22.65 -23.89
CA VAL A 165 -3.79 21.48 -23.00
C VAL A 165 -2.56 20.57 -23.10
N LEU A 166 -1.56 20.96 -23.89
CA LEU A 166 -0.33 20.20 -24.08
C LEU A 166 0.75 20.61 -23.06
N SER A 167 1.77 19.78 -22.89
CA SER A 167 2.95 20.11 -22.11
C SER A 167 3.77 21.26 -22.70
N THR A 168 3.42 21.73 -23.87
CA THR A 168 4.11 22.83 -24.56
C THR A 168 3.12 23.94 -24.90
N LEU A 169 3.58 25.19 -24.78
CA LEU A 169 2.84 26.39 -25.16
C LEU A 169 3.69 27.23 -26.10
N THR A 170 3.18 27.54 -27.30
CA THR A 170 3.83 28.53 -28.17
C THR A 170 3.32 29.92 -27.82
N LEU A 171 4.26 30.83 -27.50
CA LEU A 171 3.92 32.19 -27.11
C LEU A 171 3.52 33.03 -28.32
N GLU A 172 2.35 33.61 -28.25
CA GLU A 172 1.79 34.52 -29.24
C GLU A 172 1.81 35.98 -28.75
N GLU A 173 1.39 36.92 -29.58
CA GLU A 173 1.32 38.35 -29.23
C GLU A 173 0.35 38.61 -28.06
N ALA A 174 -0.67 37.75 -27.88
CA ALA A 174 -1.61 37.83 -26.75
C ALA A 174 -1.00 37.65 -25.37
N GLN A 175 0.15 36.95 -25.26
CA GLN A 175 0.89 36.73 -24.03
C GLN A 175 2.00 37.77 -23.79
N PHE A 176 2.21 38.70 -24.74
CA PHE A 176 3.24 39.73 -24.57
C PHE A 176 3.06 40.56 -23.28
N GLY A 177 4.12 40.62 -22.48
CA GLY A 177 4.14 41.38 -21.23
C GLY A 177 3.38 40.70 -20.07
N LYS A 178 2.94 39.47 -20.22
CA LYS A 178 2.27 38.69 -19.20
C LYS A 178 3.19 37.68 -18.53
N VAL A 179 2.84 37.29 -17.31
CA VAL A 179 3.46 36.17 -16.59
C VAL A 179 2.73 34.89 -17.00
N ILE A 180 3.51 33.85 -17.34
CA ILE A 180 2.98 32.54 -17.72
C ILE A 180 3.19 31.55 -16.55
#